data_c8f7d4246c46be52cf99ea9b99af64e3
#
_entry.id   c8f7d4246c46be52cf99ea9b99af64e3
#
_cell.length_a   1.000
_cell.length_b   1.000
_cell.length_c   1.000
_cell.angle_alpha   90.00
_cell.angle_beta   90.00
_cell.angle_gamma   90.00
#
_symmetry.space_group_name_H-M   'P 1'
#
loop_
_entity.id
_entity.type
_entity.pdbx_description
1 polymer ?
#
loop_
_entity_poly.entity_id
_entity_poly.type
_entity_poly.pdbx_seq_one_letter_code
_entity_poly.pdbx_strand_id
1 'polypeptide(L)'
;MLSEVEMVIVGDFDDFEDRNINAAYKDGALYISNVQTDEEDMIDDIIHEVAHSLEGPYGYEIYGDQKIKAEFLQKRARLHDILWAEGFKAPKSFFKDVEYDKKFDDFLLKKVGYDKLRQYCLGLFINAYAPTSLREYFATAFTDFYIEPNGHAYLKKISPEAYKKIFELYEQEKLDTPY
;
A
#
# COMPACT_ATOMS: atom_id res chain seq x y z
N MET A 1 -7.36 1.93 16.10
CA MET A 1 -6.73 1.25 14.95
C MET A 1 -5.78 0.12 15.33
N LEU A 2 -4.99 0.25 16.38
CA LEU A 2 -4.13 -0.87 16.84
C LEU A 2 -4.88 -2.01 17.52
N SER A 3 -6.18 -1.89 17.76
CA SER A 3 -7.02 -2.94 18.37
C SER A 3 -7.07 -4.25 17.56
N GLU A 4 -6.75 -4.19 16.28
CA GLU A 4 -6.74 -5.35 15.38
C GLU A 4 -5.40 -6.12 15.41
N VAL A 5 -4.38 -5.56 16.06
CA VAL A 5 -3.10 -6.21 16.28
C VAL A 5 -3.08 -6.79 17.71
N GLU A 6 -3.28 -8.10 17.82
CA GLU A 6 -3.29 -8.80 19.11
C GLU A 6 -1.87 -9.11 19.61
N MET A 7 -0.92 -9.27 18.69
CA MET A 7 0.44 -9.69 18.99
C MET A 7 1.45 -9.09 18.01
N VAL A 8 2.64 -8.77 18.52
CA VAL A 8 3.81 -8.43 17.71
C VAL A 8 4.88 -9.47 17.92
N ILE A 9 5.37 -10.09 16.85
CA ILE A 9 6.39 -11.14 16.87
C ILE A 9 7.59 -10.64 16.10
N VAL A 10 8.72 -10.49 16.78
CA VAL A 10 9.99 -10.07 16.18
C VAL A 10 10.90 -11.29 16.06
N GLY A 11 11.45 -11.52 14.88
CA GLY A 11 12.31 -12.68 14.65
C GLY A 11 12.91 -12.72 13.26
N ASP A 12 13.54 -13.85 12.99
CA ASP A 12 14.03 -14.24 11.68
C ASP A 12 13.03 -15.22 11.06
N PHE A 13 12.56 -14.95 9.86
CA PHE A 13 11.50 -15.73 9.21
C PHE A 13 11.95 -16.12 7.80
N ASP A 14 12.09 -17.43 7.56
CA ASP A 14 12.50 -17.98 6.25
C ASP A 14 11.61 -17.45 5.10
N ASP A 15 10.30 -17.32 5.33
CA ASP A 15 9.34 -16.80 4.34
C ASP A 15 9.61 -15.33 3.95
N PHE A 16 10.26 -14.55 4.82
CA PHE A 16 10.55 -13.14 4.56
C PHE A 16 11.70 -12.97 3.58
N GLU A 17 12.74 -13.81 3.69
CA GLU A 17 13.85 -13.82 2.74
C GLU A 17 13.39 -14.18 1.33
N ASP A 18 12.57 -15.23 1.20
CA ASP A 18 12.03 -15.69 -0.09
C ASP A 18 11.15 -14.63 -0.76
N ARG A 19 10.44 -13.82 0.02
CA ARG A 19 9.54 -12.77 -0.44
C ARG A 19 10.17 -11.38 -0.49
N ASN A 20 11.36 -11.23 0.06
CA ASN A 20 12.05 -9.94 0.23
C ASN A 20 11.17 -8.88 0.91
N ILE A 21 10.59 -9.27 2.05
CA ILE A 21 9.77 -8.41 2.91
C ILE A 21 10.36 -8.37 4.33
N ASN A 22 10.10 -7.29 5.07
CA ASN A 22 10.59 -7.11 6.43
C ASN A 22 9.48 -7.17 7.48
N ALA A 23 8.22 -7.09 7.08
CA ALA A 23 7.06 -7.24 7.95
C ALA A 23 5.91 -7.93 7.23
N ALA A 24 4.96 -8.48 8.00
CA ALA A 24 3.71 -9.05 7.50
C ALA A 24 2.64 -9.08 8.59
N TYR A 25 1.42 -8.75 8.26
CA TYR A 25 0.26 -8.99 9.12
C TYR A 25 -0.44 -10.29 8.72
N LYS A 26 -0.68 -11.16 9.71
CA LYS A 26 -1.40 -12.41 9.51
C LYS A 26 -2.11 -12.87 10.79
N ASP A 27 -3.41 -13.17 10.67
CA ASP A 27 -4.21 -13.78 11.74
C ASP A 27 -4.12 -13.06 13.10
N GLY A 28 -4.21 -11.72 13.10
CA GLY A 28 -4.13 -10.90 14.31
C GLY A 28 -2.70 -10.61 14.79
N ALA A 29 -1.68 -11.17 14.17
CA ALA A 29 -0.30 -10.96 14.54
C ALA A 29 0.47 -10.12 13.50
N LEU A 30 1.29 -9.21 13.99
CA LEU A 30 2.26 -8.45 13.23
C LEU A 30 3.63 -9.13 13.38
N TYR A 31 4.16 -9.63 12.29
CA TYR A 31 5.49 -10.24 12.20
C TYR A 31 6.47 -9.19 11.70
N ILE A 32 7.59 -9.01 12.39
CA ILE A 32 8.61 -8.03 12.04
C ILE A 32 9.97 -8.72 12.00
N SER A 33 10.71 -8.56 10.90
CA SER A 33 12.09 -9.04 10.81
C SER A 33 12.97 -8.38 11.86
N ASN A 34 13.85 -9.15 12.49
CA ASN A 34 14.90 -8.61 13.34
C ASN A 34 16.10 -8.06 12.55
N VAL A 35 16.07 -8.19 11.21
CA VAL A 35 17.07 -7.62 10.30
C VAL A 35 16.42 -6.44 9.58
N GLN A 36 16.57 -5.25 10.15
CA GLN A 36 16.05 -3.99 9.62
C GLN A 36 17.21 -3.09 9.16
N THR A 37 16.96 -2.27 8.14
CA THR A 37 17.97 -1.33 7.64
C THR A 37 18.18 -0.18 8.62
N ASP A 38 17.10 0.40 9.10
CA ASP A 38 17.09 1.46 10.13
C ASP A 38 15.71 1.53 10.82
N GLU A 39 15.57 2.46 11.77
CA GLU A 39 14.35 2.65 12.55
C GLU A 39 13.20 3.24 11.70
N GLU A 40 13.50 4.10 10.73
CA GLU A 40 12.49 4.74 9.87
C GLU A 40 11.84 3.69 8.96
N ASP A 41 12.65 2.84 8.31
CA ASP A 41 12.16 1.72 7.48
C ASP A 41 11.27 0.76 8.31
N MET A 42 11.66 0.46 9.56
CA MET A 42 10.87 -0.39 10.43
C MET A 42 9.51 0.23 10.81
N ILE A 43 9.47 1.54 11.06
CA ILE A 43 8.24 2.27 11.36
C ILE A 43 7.31 2.25 10.13
N ASP A 44 7.86 2.49 8.94
CA ASP A 44 7.12 2.42 7.67
C ASP A 44 6.47 1.04 7.48
N ASP A 45 7.24 -0.03 7.66
CA ASP A 45 6.76 -1.41 7.54
C ASP A 45 5.66 -1.72 8.56
N ILE A 46 5.82 -1.31 9.82
CA ILE A 46 4.81 -1.52 10.87
C ILE A 46 3.50 -0.81 10.50
N ILE A 47 3.55 0.46 10.11
CA ILE A 47 2.35 1.23 9.76
C ILE A 47 1.68 0.64 8.52
N HIS A 48 2.46 0.17 7.56
CA HIS A 48 1.97 -0.51 6.37
C HIS A 48 1.17 -1.77 6.73
N GLU A 49 1.71 -2.62 7.60
CA GLU A 49 1.04 -3.86 8.03
C GLU A 49 -0.18 -3.59 8.95
N VAL A 50 -0.15 -2.51 9.72
CA VAL A 50 -1.35 -2.04 10.45
C VAL A 50 -2.47 -1.68 9.47
N ALA A 51 -2.18 -1.08 8.32
CA ALA A 51 -3.20 -0.83 7.30
C ALA A 51 -3.86 -2.13 6.82
N HIS A 52 -3.08 -3.19 6.59
CA HIS A 52 -3.63 -4.50 6.23
C HIS A 52 -4.49 -5.12 7.33
N SER A 53 -4.19 -4.88 8.60
CA SER A 53 -5.02 -5.35 9.71
C SER A 53 -6.43 -4.74 9.70
N LEU A 54 -6.57 -3.51 9.21
CA LEU A 54 -7.86 -2.80 9.14
C LEU A 54 -8.78 -3.33 8.03
N GLU A 55 -8.26 -4.00 7.02
CA GLU A 55 -9.06 -4.44 5.88
C GLU A 55 -10.09 -5.51 6.24
N GLY A 56 -9.83 -6.34 7.26
CA GLY A 56 -10.80 -7.31 7.79
C GLY A 56 -12.04 -6.61 8.35
N PRO A 57 -11.91 -5.86 9.44
CA PRO A 57 -13.03 -5.22 10.13
C PRO A 57 -13.63 -4.04 9.36
N TYR A 58 -12.82 -3.24 8.63
CA TYR A 58 -13.25 -2.01 7.96
C TYR A 58 -13.27 -2.10 6.42
N GLY A 59 -13.17 -3.29 5.87
CA GLY A 59 -13.10 -3.48 4.41
C GLY A 59 -14.31 -2.93 3.66
N TYR A 60 -15.51 -2.97 4.28
CA TYR A 60 -16.70 -2.37 3.69
C TYR A 60 -16.65 -0.84 3.68
N GLU A 61 -16.20 -0.23 4.76
CA GLU A 61 -16.01 1.21 4.89
C GLU A 61 -14.96 1.72 3.91
N ILE A 62 -13.86 0.96 3.74
CA ILE A 62 -12.76 1.31 2.86
C ILE A 62 -13.16 1.17 1.38
N TYR A 63 -13.72 0.02 1.00
CA TYR A 63 -13.88 -0.36 -0.40
C TYR A 63 -15.33 -0.37 -0.91
N GLY A 64 -16.34 -0.34 -0.01
CA GLY A 64 -17.74 -0.59 -0.35
C GLY A 64 -18.34 0.41 -1.34
N ASP A 65 -17.96 1.69 -1.29
CA ASP A 65 -18.42 2.71 -2.24
C ASP A 65 -17.67 2.71 -3.58
N GLN A 66 -16.68 1.83 -3.75
CA GLN A 66 -15.87 1.62 -4.95
C GLN A 66 -15.02 2.83 -5.40
N LYS A 67 -14.92 3.92 -4.62
CA LYS A 67 -14.21 5.13 -5.04
C LYS A 67 -12.70 4.94 -5.07
N ILE A 68 -12.11 4.36 -4.02
CA ILE A 68 -10.67 4.02 -4.02
C ILE A 68 -10.35 3.08 -5.19
N LYS A 69 -11.20 2.07 -5.43
CA LYS A 69 -11.01 1.15 -6.54
C LYS A 69 -11.06 1.84 -7.90
N ALA A 70 -12.00 2.75 -8.09
CA ALA A 70 -12.11 3.52 -9.34
C ALA A 70 -10.87 4.41 -9.56
N GLU A 71 -10.41 5.10 -8.51
CA GLU A 71 -9.19 5.91 -8.53
C GLU A 71 -7.96 5.06 -8.86
N PHE A 72 -7.80 3.93 -8.19
CA PHE A 72 -6.71 2.98 -8.42
C PHE A 72 -6.67 2.47 -9.86
N LEU A 73 -7.81 2.00 -10.39
CA LEU A 73 -7.90 1.47 -11.75
C LEU A 73 -7.64 2.54 -12.82
N GLN A 74 -8.08 3.78 -12.59
CA GLN A 74 -7.76 4.89 -13.47
C GLN A 74 -6.25 5.16 -13.52
N LYS A 75 -5.57 5.13 -12.38
CA LYS A 75 -4.12 5.30 -12.29
C LYS A 75 -3.37 4.14 -12.93
N ARG A 76 -3.82 2.90 -12.70
CA ARG A 76 -3.22 1.72 -13.36
C ARG A 76 -3.37 1.77 -14.88
N ALA A 77 -4.52 2.24 -15.39
CA ALA A 77 -4.69 2.44 -16.82
C ALA A 77 -3.70 3.48 -17.37
N ARG A 78 -3.48 4.58 -16.65
CA ARG A 78 -2.51 5.59 -17.03
C ARG A 78 -1.07 5.07 -16.96
N LEU A 79 -0.73 4.29 -15.93
CA LEU A 79 0.57 3.63 -15.82
C LEU A 79 0.81 2.67 -16.99
N HIS A 80 -0.22 1.89 -17.39
CA HIS A 80 -0.13 1.05 -18.58
C HIS A 80 0.25 1.86 -19.81
N ASP A 81 -0.41 3.01 -20.06
CA ASP A 81 -0.16 3.81 -21.24
C ASP A 81 1.26 4.42 -21.24
N ILE A 82 1.75 4.84 -20.07
CA ILE A 82 3.13 5.31 -19.88
C ILE A 82 4.11 4.18 -20.20
N LEU A 83 3.96 3.03 -19.55
CA LEU A 83 4.85 1.89 -19.75
C LEU A 83 4.84 1.38 -21.20
N TRP A 84 3.64 1.39 -21.82
CA TRP A 84 3.50 1.02 -23.23
C TRP A 84 4.24 1.96 -24.17
N ALA A 85 4.18 3.27 -23.92
CA ALA A 85 4.91 4.28 -24.69
C ALA A 85 6.44 4.12 -24.54
N GLU A 86 6.90 3.76 -23.33
CA GLU A 86 8.31 3.50 -23.01
C GLU A 86 8.82 2.12 -23.50
N GLY A 87 7.97 1.34 -24.18
CA GLY A 87 8.35 0.06 -24.76
C GLY A 87 8.15 -1.15 -23.86
N PHE A 88 7.64 -0.98 -22.64
CA PHE A 88 7.31 -2.08 -21.72
C PHE A 88 5.91 -2.64 -22.04
N LYS A 89 5.87 -3.66 -22.89
CA LYS A 89 4.61 -4.24 -23.36
C LYS A 89 4.09 -5.30 -22.38
N ALA A 90 2.90 -5.06 -21.83
CA ALA A 90 2.18 -6.02 -21.02
C ALA A 90 0.67 -6.01 -21.38
N PRO A 91 -0.05 -7.13 -21.16
CA PRO A 91 -1.48 -7.17 -21.40
C PRO A 91 -2.25 -6.14 -20.57
N LYS A 92 -3.22 -5.45 -21.15
CA LYS A 92 -4.10 -4.53 -20.40
C LYS A 92 -4.83 -5.23 -19.24
N SER A 93 -5.05 -6.54 -19.33
CA SER A 93 -5.67 -7.32 -18.24
C SER A 93 -4.91 -7.22 -16.93
N PHE A 94 -3.58 -7.19 -16.97
CA PHE A 94 -2.75 -7.02 -15.77
C PHE A 94 -3.09 -5.73 -15.01
N PHE A 95 -3.44 -4.65 -15.73
CA PHE A 95 -3.75 -3.36 -15.14
C PHE A 95 -5.22 -3.17 -14.75
N LYS A 96 -6.07 -4.17 -15.00
CA LYS A 96 -7.50 -4.15 -14.66
C LYS A 96 -7.83 -4.98 -13.42
N ASP A 97 -6.96 -5.89 -13.04
CA ASP A 97 -7.10 -6.68 -11.83
C ASP A 97 -6.76 -5.82 -10.60
N VAL A 98 -7.50 -5.97 -9.51
CA VAL A 98 -7.26 -5.26 -8.26
C VAL A 98 -6.50 -6.10 -7.25
N GLU A 99 -6.52 -7.41 -7.44
CA GLU A 99 -5.82 -8.35 -6.57
C GLU A 99 -4.32 -8.39 -6.90
N TYR A 100 -3.53 -8.86 -5.94
CA TYR A 100 -2.13 -9.13 -6.17
C TYR A 100 -1.96 -10.29 -7.16
N ASP A 101 -1.20 -10.05 -8.20
CA ASP A 101 -0.79 -11.08 -9.19
C ASP A 101 0.73 -11.11 -9.30
N LYS A 102 1.32 -12.25 -8.94
CA LYS A 102 2.77 -12.42 -8.99
C LYS A 102 3.37 -12.17 -10.38
N LYS A 103 2.66 -12.46 -11.46
CA LYS A 103 3.17 -12.23 -12.82
C LYS A 103 3.22 -10.75 -13.15
N PHE A 104 2.22 -10.01 -12.65
CA PHE A 104 2.21 -8.56 -12.78
C PHE A 104 3.31 -7.91 -11.94
N ASP A 105 3.48 -8.35 -10.70
CA ASP A 105 4.56 -7.90 -9.83
C ASP A 105 5.95 -8.22 -10.42
N ASP A 106 6.18 -9.45 -10.89
CA ASP A 106 7.40 -9.84 -11.60
C ASP A 106 7.63 -8.99 -12.88
N PHE A 107 6.57 -8.57 -13.56
CA PHE A 107 6.69 -7.66 -14.70
C PHE A 107 7.16 -6.27 -14.25
N LEU A 108 6.55 -5.71 -13.22
CA LEU A 108 6.96 -4.41 -12.69
C LEU A 108 8.38 -4.42 -12.13
N LEU A 109 8.72 -5.44 -11.34
CA LEU A 109 10.02 -5.55 -10.69
C LEU A 109 11.14 -5.93 -11.67
N LYS A 110 10.95 -7.00 -12.47
CA LYS A 110 12.03 -7.63 -13.24
C LYS A 110 12.13 -7.10 -14.68
N LYS A 111 11.02 -6.62 -15.27
CA LYS A 111 11.02 -6.12 -16.65
C LYS A 111 11.14 -4.60 -16.71
N VAL A 112 10.39 -3.88 -15.86
CA VAL A 112 10.49 -2.42 -15.77
C VAL A 112 11.65 -2.01 -14.88
N GLY A 113 11.75 -2.59 -13.68
CA GLY A 113 12.72 -2.28 -12.63
C GLY A 113 12.28 -1.10 -11.76
N TYR A 114 12.56 -1.21 -10.46
CA TYR A 114 12.10 -0.23 -9.48
C TYR A 114 12.57 1.20 -9.76
N ASP A 115 13.81 1.39 -10.21
CA ASP A 115 14.34 2.74 -10.48
C ASP A 115 13.55 3.48 -11.56
N LYS A 116 13.19 2.78 -12.64
CA LYS A 116 12.35 3.34 -13.70
C LYS A 116 10.90 3.48 -13.23
N LEU A 117 10.40 2.46 -12.52
CA LEU A 117 9.03 2.46 -12.03
C LEU A 117 8.77 3.64 -11.07
N ARG A 118 9.73 3.98 -10.20
CA ARG A 118 9.67 5.19 -9.37
C ARG A 118 9.44 6.45 -10.20
N GLN A 119 10.16 6.59 -11.33
CA GLN A 119 10.00 7.75 -12.21
C GLN A 119 8.63 7.77 -12.89
N TYR A 120 8.14 6.62 -13.36
CA TYR A 120 6.83 6.52 -14.02
C TYR A 120 5.65 6.64 -13.05
N CYS A 121 5.83 6.28 -11.79
CA CYS A 121 4.84 6.46 -10.73
C CYS A 121 4.81 7.87 -10.15
N LEU A 122 5.83 8.70 -10.40
CA LEU A 122 5.90 10.04 -9.87
C LEU A 122 4.69 10.89 -10.31
N GLY A 123 3.96 11.45 -9.34
CA GLY A 123 2.74 12.21 -9.61
C GLY A 123 1.53 11.35 -9.98
N LEU A 124 1.64 10.03 -9.90
CA LEU A 124 0.57 9.08 -10.19
C LEU A 124 0.27 8.17 -8.99
N PHE A 125 1.29 7.64 -8.33
CA PHE A 125 1.23 6.83 -7.12
C PHE A 125 2.14 7.40 -6.04
N ILE A 126 1.90 7.04 -4.78
CA ILE A 126 2.75 7.46 -3.66
C ILE A 126 4.16 6.89 -3.83
N ASN A 127 4.26 5.61 -4.13
CA ASN A 127 5.52 4.93 -4.42
C ASN A 127 5.39 3.92 -5.57
N ALA A 128 6.48 3.22 -5.86
CA ALA A 128 6.54 2.23 -6.94
C ALA A 128 5.86 0.90 -6.60
N TYR A 129 5.54 0.64 -5.33
CA TYR A 129 4.89 -0.59 -4.88
C TYR A 129 3.36 -0.47 -4.89
N ALA A 130 2.83 0.72 -4.64
CA ALA A 130 1.39 1.01 -4.64
C ALA A 130 0.59 0.49 -5.87
N PRO A 131 1.14 0.41 -7.09
CA PRO A 131 0.41 -0.14 -8.23
C PRO A 131 0.24 -1.67 -8.23
N THR A 132 0.85 -2.44 -7.33
CA THR A 132 0.84 -3.92 -7.36
C THR A 132 -0.53 -4.52 -7.06
N SER A 133 -1.29 -3.95 -6.11
CA SER A 133 -2.67 -4.31 -5.82
C SER A 133 -3.46 -3.16 -5.20
N LEU A 134 -4.79 -3.29 -5.12
CA LEU A 134 -5.63 -2.30 -4.44
C LEU A 134 -5.33 -2.23 -2.94
N ARG A 135 -5.00 -3.36 -2.34
CA ARG A 135 -4.60 -3.44 -0.93
C ARG A 135 -3.31 -2.68 -0.67
N GLU A 136 -2.29 -2.89 -1.52
CA GLU A 136 -1.02 -2.16 -1.43
C GLU A 136 -1.18 -0.67 -1.70
N TYR A 137 -2.11 -0.31 -2.58
CA TYR A 137 -2.44 1.08 -2.83
C TYR A 137 -3.02 1.77 -1.58
N PHE A 138 -3.94 1.09 -0.87
CA PHE A 138 -4.49 1.59 0.38
C PHE A 138 -3.44 1.63 1.48
N ALA A 139 -2.68 0.54 1.69
CA ALA A 139 -1.65 0.46 2.73
C ALA A 139 -0.56 1.51 2.55
N THR A 140 -0.08 1.72 1.32
CA THR A 140 0.90 2.77 1.00
C THR A 140 0.34 4.18 1.29
N ALA A 141 -0.91 4.45 0.94
CA ALA A 141 -1.54 5.73 1.23
C ALA A 141 -1.74 5.94 2.74
N PHE A 142 -2.04 4.87 3.47
CA PHE A 142 -2.17 4.88 4.93
C PHE A 142 -0.82 5.19 5.60
N THR A 143 0.25 4.54 5.15
CA THR A 143 1.61 4.80 5.63
C THR A 143 1.99 6.27 5.44
N ASP A 144 1.83 6.80 4.22
CA ASP A 144 2.11 8.22 3.92
C ASP A 144 1.28 9.18 4.79
N PHE A 145 0.01 8.82 5.09
CA PHE A 145 -0.85 9.63 5.96
C PHE A 145 -0.30 9.76 7.39
N TYR A 146 0.28 8.70 7.95
CA TYR A 146 0.76 8.71 9.33
C TYR A 146 2.21 9.20 9.47
N ILE A 147 3.03 9.06 8.44
CA ILE A 147 4.45 9.42 8.49
C ILE A 147 4.69 10.86 8.02
N GLU A 148 3.87 11.38 7.08
CA GLU A 148 4.08 12.71 6.50
C GLU A 148 3.80 13.85 7.52
N PRO A 149 4.82 14.54 8.03
CA PRO A 149 4.65 15.53 9.09
C PRO A 149 4.03 16.86 8.59
N ASN A 150 3.97 17.08 7.27
CA ASN A 150 3.63 18.36 6.66
C ASN A 150 2.17 18.46 6.17
N GLY A 151 1.29 17.57 6.65
CA GLY A 151 -0.14 17.75 6.49
C GLY A 151 -0.75 17.16 5.22
N HIS A 152 -0.19 16.08 4.69
CA HIS A 152 -0.81 15.23 3.66
C HIS A 152 -1.07 15.92 2.30
N ALA A 153 -0.41 17.04 2.01
CA ALA A 153 -0.67 17.81 0.79
C ALA A 153 -0.41 16.99 -0.48
N TYR A 154 0.63 16.15 -0.45
CA TYR A 154 0.98 15.27 -1.56
C TYR A 154 -0.05 14.14 -1.71
N LEU A 155 -0.37 13.44 -0.63
CA LEU A 155 -1.39 12.39 -0.62
C LEU A 155 -2.75 12.90 -1.11
N LYS A 156 -3.22 14.05 -0.60
CA LYS A 156 -4.47 14.69 -1.05
C LYS A 156 -4.49 14.97 -2.55
N LYS A 157 -3.36 15.38 -3.11
CA LYS A 157 -3.22 15.69 -4.53
C LYS A 157 -3.17 14.43 -5.40
N ILE A 158 -2.40 13.43 -4.95
CA ILE A 158 -2.14 12.22 -5.74
C ILE A 158 -3.27 11.21 -5.57
N SER A 159 -3.77 10.98 -4.36
CA SER A 159 -4.70 9.90 -4.01
C SER A 159 -5.87 10.44 -3.17
N PRO A 160 -6.70 11.35 -3.71
CA PRO A 160 -7.73 12.04 -2.94
C PRO A 160 -8.79 11.12 -2.34
N GLU A 161 -9.19 10.04 -3.03
CA GLU A 161 -10.19 9.12 -2.49
C GLU A 161 -9.59 8.23 -1.39
N ALA A 162 -8.33 7.78 -1.55
CA ALA A 162 -7.63 7.06 -0.50
C ALA A 162 -7.44 7.95 0.74
N TYR A 163 -6.96 9.20 0.55
CA TYR A 163 -6.83 10.18 1.63
C TYR A 163 -8.15 10.36 2.40
N LYS A 164 -9.25 10.56 1.67
CA LYS A 164 -10.57 10.78 2.28
C LYS A 164 -10.99 9.62 3.16
N LYS A 165 -10.82 8.39 2.70
CA LYS A 165 -11.16 7.18 3.46
C LYS A 165 -10.32 7.02 4.72
N ILE A 166 -9.02 7.24 4.62
CA ILE A 166 -8.11 7.18 5.77
C ILE A 166 -8.48 8.27 6.78
N PHE A 167 -8.79 9.47 6.32
CA PHE A 167 -9.21 10.57 7.18
C PHE A 167 -10.56 10.29 7.88
N GLU A 168 -11.52 9.67 7.18
CA GLU A 168 -12.80 9.23 7.77
C GLU A 168 -12.56 8.20 8.89
N LEU A 169 -11.70 7.19 8.68
CA LEU A 169 -11.33 6.20 9.70
C LEU A 169 -10.62 6.85 10.90
N TYR A 170 -9.70 7.78 10.65
CA TYR A 170 -8.99 8.51 11.69
C TYR A 170 -9.92 9.36 12.57
N GLU A 171 -10.90 10.05 11.98
CA GLU A 171 -11.88 10.84 12.74
C GLU A 171 -12.84 9.93 13.55
N GLN A 172 -13.23 8.77 13.02
CA GLN A 172 -14.03 7.79 13.77
C GLN A 172 -13.29 7.29 15.00
N GLU A 173 -12.02 6.92 14.88
CA GLU A 173 -11.21 6.46 16.01
C GLU A 173 -11.12 7.51 17.14
N LYS A 174 -10.98 8.78 16.78
CA LYS A 174 -10.96 9.87 17.78
C LYS A 174 -12.26 10.00 18.56
N LEU A 175 -13.39 9.70 17.93
CA LEU A 175 -14.70 9.75 18.58
C LEU A 175 -14.91 8.55 19.52
N ASP A 176 -14.33 7.40 19.19
CA ASP A 176 -14.48 6.16 19.95
C ASP A 176 -13.48 6.04 21.12
N THR A 177 -12.44 6.90 21.17
CA THR A 177 -11.47 6.93 22.26
C THR A 177 -11.84 8.03 23.26
N PRO A 178 -12.50 7.71 24.39
CA PRO A 178 -12.76 8.69 25.45
C PRO A 178 -11.44 9.09 26.12
N TYR A 179 -11.26 10.37 26.37
CA TYR A 179 -10.14 10.93 27.14
C TYR A 179 -10.12 10.41 28.59
#